data_a3240f6323088602951a1a793ed86d1d
#
_entry.id   a3240f6323088602951a1a793ed86d1d
#
_cell.length_a   1.000
_cell.length_b   1.000
_cell.length_c   1.000
_cell.angle_alpha   90.00
_cell.angle_beta   90.00
_cell.angle_gamma   90.00
#
_symmetry.space_group_name_H-M   'P 1'
#
loop_
_entity.id
_entity.type
_entity.pdbx_description
1 polymer ?
#
loop_
_entity_poly.entity_id
_entity_poly.type
_entity_poly.pdbx_seq_one_letter_code
_entity_poly.pdbx_strand_id
1 'polypeptide(L)'
;MSGRTMFFAALAGLAAVSLAALIGVSAASTRAHLAGTPQCSSNDETPRNPSNPLDSNDFVGSDPLDNAHLFVESPWLYGGDAADAIANEVGRGYLSRQEGGQPIPWAQFKRQVNSMHLSRFKSFRVHELEKIGDYPQAHQFSIYTAGGSGSAIYTQVQNYLCRMQRTDPAASAVITTYFIKHDSGCDSGDQPNFKAEVDALKAAVGQFSALIFVEEDAVDTICWSNPAVARGRAALLKYEIDTLSGLHHALLYVEGGSADANSPRQVARVLNASDAFKIRGFFLGDTHFNWASKEIRFGNEVAKLTGGLHFVVDTRADGQGPLLNPHPVTQGIEQLCNPPHRGLGPKPRASNGASYGMYSKYLDGFVWVTTPGESSAPSCPGRPGRWAPAGIFDEGIAIDFAVHANDRIGPSPRYKSRPW
;
A
#
# COMPACT_ATOMS: atom_id res chain seq x y z
N MET A 1 -15.22 43.88 -3.18
CA MET A 1 -13.82 43.44 -3.25
C MET A 1 -13.42 42.95 -1.88
N SER A 2 -13.65 41.70 -1.55
CA SER A 2 -13.27 41.12 -0.27
C SER A 2 -12.64 39.74 -0.53
N GLY A 3 -11.38 39.63 -0.15
CA GLY A 3 -10.57 38.47 -0.41
C GLY A 3 -11.07 37.21 0.33
N ARG A 4 -11.24 36.16 -0.40
CA ARG A 4 -11.37 34.82 0.14
C ARG A 4 -9.96 34.25 0.38
N THR A 5 -9.47 34.41 1.59
CA THR A 5 -8.30 33.70 2.07
C THR A 5 -8.76 32.29 2.43
N MET A 6 -8.32 31.30 1.68
CA MET A 6 -8.54 29.90 1.99
C MET A 6 -7.74 29.52 3.25
N PHE A 7 -8.42 29.08 4.28
CA PHE A 7 -7.85 28.43 5.46
C PHE A 7 -7.55 26.97 5.12
N PHE A 8 -6.32 26.67 4.72
CA PHE A 8 -5.73 25.35 4.75
C PHE A 8 -4.66 25.34 5.86
N ALA A 9 -5.06 25.35 7.07
CA ALA A 9 -4.11 25.15 8.17
C ALA A 9 -4.89 24.94 9.47
N ALA A 10 -5.24 23.74 9.78
CA ALA A 10 -5.50 23.34 11.18
C ALA A 10 -6.03 21.90 11.29
N LEU A 11 -5.25 20.88 10.98
CA LEU A 11 -5.62 19.52 11.36
C LEU A 11 -4.47 18.62 11.82
N ALA A 12 -3.25 19.06 11.71
CA ALA A 12 -2.09 18.33 12.27
C ALA A 12 -1.90 18.52 13.78
N GLY A 13 -2.73 19.32 14.44
CA GLY A 13 -2.48 19.77 15.83
C GLY A 13 -3.11 18.97 16.96
N LEU A 14 -3.89 17.92 16.71
CA LEU A 14 -4.68 17.27 17.78
C LEU A 14 -4.30 15.81 18.09
N ALA A 15 -3.38 15.22 17.38
CA ALA A 15 -2.95 13.83 17.65
C ALA A 15 -1.76 13.71 18.63
N ALA A 16 -1.08 14.80 18.99
CA ALA A 16 0.18 14.72 19.71
C ALA A 16 0.11 14.85 21.25
N VAL A 17 -1.04 15.04 21.88
CA VAL A 17 -1.09 15.36 23.33
C VAL A 17 -1.71 14.26 24.20
N SER A 18 -2.15 13.15 23.69
CA SER A 18 -2.82 12.13 24.53
C SER A 18 -2.09 10.79 24.66
N LEU A 19 -0.85 10.66 24.27
CA LEU A 19 -0.14 9.36 24.30
C LEU A 19 0.87 9.20 25.45
N ALA A 20 0.83 10.05 26.47
CA ALA A 20 1.79 9.96 27.59
C ALA A 20 1.26 9.30 28.87
N ALA A 21 0.04 8.82 28.91
CA ALA A 21 -0.48 8.19 30.13
C ALA A 21 -1.47 7.09 29.77
N LEU A 22 -1.02 5.89 29.55
CA LEU A 22 -1.71 4.60 29.76
C LEU A 22 -1.26 3.52 28.77
N ILE A 23 0.02 3.19 28.72
CA ILE A 23 0.42 1.87 28.24
C ILE A 23 1.55 1.36 29.15
N GLY A 24 1.15 0.99 30.36
CA GLY A 24 1.83 -0.03 31.13
C GLY A 24 1.32 -1.41 30.76
N VAL A 25 1.30 -1.75 29.48
CA VAL A 25 1.02 -3.10 29.00
C VAL A 25 2.18 -3.54 28.13
N SER A 26 3.15 -4.11 28.82
CA SER A 26 3.98 -5.21 28.36
C SER A 26 4.71 -5.03 27.03
N ALA A 27 5.69 -4.15 27.00
CA ALA A 27 6.82 -4.24 26.02
C ALA A 27 7.65 -5.54 26.19
N ALA A 28 7.29 -6.40 27.13
CA ALA A 28 7.96 -7.68 27.38
C ALA A 28 7.43 -8.83 26.51
N SER A 29 6.23 -8.71 25.94
CA SER A 29 5.64 -9.79 25.13
C SER A 29 6.16 -9.82 23.69
N THR A 30 6.58 -8.68 23.15
CA THR A 30 7.08 -8.60 21.77
C THR A 30 8.52 -9.08 21.61
N ARG A 31 9.32 -9.08 22.67
CA ARG A 31 10.72 -9.57 22.62
C ARG A 31 10.87 -11.10 22.71
N ALA A 32 9.91 -11.80 23.29
CA ALA A 32 10.03 -13.25 23.51
C ALA A 32 9.71 -14.12 22.29
N HIS A 33 9.06 -13.57 21.24
CA HIS A 33 8.65 -14.34 20.07
C HIS A 33 9.56 -14.18 18.85
N LEU A 34 10.48 -13.21 18.86
CA LEU A 34 11.49 -13.05 17.79
C LEU A 34 12.67 -14.04 17.93
N ALA A 35 12.78 -14.75 19.05
CA ALA A 35 13.93 -15.59 19.34
C ALA A 35 13.89 -17.01 18.72
N GLY A 36 12.88 -17.33 17.91
CA GLY A 36 12.71 -18.70 17.39
C GLY A 36 12.52 -18.84 15.88
N THR A 37 12.48 -17.75 15.12
CA THR A 37 12.36 -17.83 13.66
C THR A 37 13.75 -17.99 13.07
N PRO A 38 14.07 -19.10 12.35
CA PRO A 38 15.32 -19.21 11.64
C PRO A 38 15.41 -18.04 10.65
N GLN A 39 16.41 -17.17 10.80
CA GLN A 39 16.70 -16.17 9.77
C GLN A 39 17.04 -16.91 8.49
N CYS A 40 16.38 -16.59 7.38
CA CYS A 40 16.89 -16.96 6.09
C CYS A 40 18.20 -16.21 5.92
N SER A 41 19.28 -16.88 5.57
CA SER A 41 20.50 -16.18 5.27
C SER A 41 20.28 -15.39 3.97
N SER A 42 20.74 -14.15 3.92
CA SER A 42 20.73 -13.33 2.69
C SER A 42 21.54 -13.99 1.54
N ASN A 43 22.23 -15.07 1.83
CA ASN A 43 23.03 -15.87 0.91
C ASN A 43 22.28 -17.13 0.40
N ASP A 44 21.10 -17.43 0.93
CA ASP A 44 20.27 -18.47 0.34
C ASP A 44 19.79 -17.92 -1.01
N GLU A 45 20.41 -18.39 -2.07
CA GLU A 45 19.98 -18.08 -3.44
C GLU A 45 18.51 -18.50 -3.56
N THR A 46 17.63 -17.53 -3.65
CA THR A 46 16.25 -17.80 -4.03
C THR A 46 16.28 -18.50 -5.37
N PRO A 47 15.61 -19.65 -5.54
CA PRO A 47 15.50 -20.24 -6.84
C PRO A 47 14.86 -19.21 -7.77
N ARG A 48 15.62 -18.74 -8.75
CA ARG A 48 15.10 -17.81 -9.76
C ARG A 48 13.97 -18.52 -10.49
N ASN A 49 12.81 -17.91 -10.54
CA ASN A 49 11.75 -18.38 -11.41
C ASN A 49 11.96 -17.74 -12.79
N PRO A 50 12.51 -18.48 -13.79
CA PRO A 50 12.80 -17.90 -15.11
C PRO A 50 11.55 -17.45 -15.85
N SER A 51 10.36 -17.85 -15.41
CA SER A 51 9.08 -17.38 -15.95
C SER A 51 8.55 -16.14 -15.23
N ASN A 52 9.16 -15.71 -14.11
CA ASN A 52 8.77 -14.48 -13.43
C ASN A 52 9.49 -13.29 -14.10
N PRO A 53 8.77 -12.36 -14.73
CA PRO A 53 9.39 -11.24 -15.46
C PRO A 53 10.20 -10.31 -14.54
N LEU A 54 9.95 -10.31 -13.21
CA LEU A 54 10.73 -9.51 -12.25
C LEU A 54 12.14 -10.09 -12.00
N ASP A 55 12.39 -11.36 -12.35
CA ASP A 55 13.72 -11.96 -12.28
C ASP A 55 14.61 -11.63 -13.50
N SER A 56 14.07 -10.96 -14.52
CA SER A 56 14.83 -10.51 -15.66
C SER A 56 15.16 -9.02 -15.56
N ASN A 57 16.40 -8.64 -15.88
CA ASN A 57 16.79 -7.23 -15.96
C ASN A 57 16.23 -6.54 -17.22
N ASP A 58 15.42 -7.22 -18.02
CA ASP A 58 15.02 -6.79 -19.35
C ASP A 58 13.54 -6.35 -19.36
N PHE A 59 13.28 -5.18 -18.79
CA PHE A 59 11.95 -4.57 -18.81
C PHE A 59 11.68 -3.74 -20.08
N VAL A 60 12.57 -3.82 -21.08
CA VAL A 60 12.47 -3.03 -22.30
C VAL A 60 11.42 -3.62 -23.23
N GLY A 61 10.28 -2.96 -23.33
CA GLY A 61 9.26 -3.24 -24.36
C GLY A 61 8.14 -4.21 -23.99
N SER A 62 8.14 -4.79 -22.78
CA SER A 62 7.05 -5.62 -22.25
C SER A 62 6.43 -5.00 -21.00
N ASP A 63 5.17 -5.35 -20.71
CA ASP A 63 4.53 -5.06 -19.43
C ASP A 63 5.16 -5.98 -18.37
N PRO A 64 5.89 -5.44 -17.37
CA PRO A 64 6.60 -6.26 -16.41
C PRO A 64 5.66 -6.98 -15.42
N LEU A 65 4.40 -6.59 -15.36
CA LEU A 65 3.39 -7.25 -14.54
C LEU A 65 2.68 -8.38 -15.28
N ASP A 66 2.87 -8.48 -16.62
CA ASP A 66 2.27 -9.57 -17.39
C ASP A 66 2.94 -10.91 -17.01
N ASN A 67 2.11 -11.82 -16.50
CA ASN A 67 2.55 -13.11 -15.94
C ASN A 67 3.45 -13.01 -14.68
N ALA A 68 3.54 -11.88 -14.02
CA ALA A 68 4.26 -11.76 -12.75
C ALA A 68 3.60 -12.66 -11.69
N HIS A 69 4.42 -13.48 -11.01
CA HIS A 69 3.98 -14.26 -9.87
C HIS A 69 4.29 -13.47 -8.59
N LEU A 70 3.31 -12.70 -8.14
CA LEU A 70 3.43 -11.86 -6.96
C LEU A 70 3.00 -12.62 -5.71
N PHE A 71 3.68 -12.37 -4.60
CA PHE A 71 3.42 -13.03 -3.34
C PHE A 71 2.05 -12.67 -2.77
N VAL A 72 1.26 -13.69 -2.43
CA VAL A 72 0.01 -13.56 -1.69
C VAL A 72 0.26 -14.03 -0.27
N GLU A 73 0.09 -13.16 0.70
CA GLU A 73 0.35 -13.46 2.09
C GLU A 73 -0.58 -14.53 2.64
N SER A 74 -0.03 -15.42 3.45
CA SER A 74 -0.76 -16.39 4.26
C SER A 74 -0.84 -15.91 5.70
N PRO A 75 -1.77 -16.44 6.52
CA PRO A 75 -1.93 -16.00 7.90
C PRO A 75 -0.62 -16.06 8.68
N TRP A 76 -0.37 -15.02 9.43
CA TRP A 76 0.75 -14.88 10.33
C TRP A 76 0.23 -14.33 11.67
N LEU A 77 0.69 -14.84 12.79
CA LEU A 77 0.18 -14.50 14.13
C LEU A 77 0.21 -13.00 14.47
N TYR A 78 0.91 -12.19 13.70
CA TYR A 78 1.14 -10.78 13.96
C TYR A 78 0.98 -9.89 12.70
N GLY A 79 0.51 -10.47 11.62
CA GLY A 79 0.18 -9.73 10.41
C GLY A 79 -1.02 -8.87 10.58
N GLY A 80 -1.73 -8.21 10.38
CA GLY A 80 -2.93 -7.41 10.47
C GLY A 80 -3.52 -7.27 9.07
N ASP A 81 -3.79 -8.38 8.43
CA ASP A 81 -4.33 -8.43 7.08
C ASP A 81 -5.57 -9.34 6.98
N ALA A 82 -6.12 -9.48 5.78
CA ALA A 82 -7.30 -10.30 5.54
C ALA A 82 -7.05 -11.78 5.85
N ALA A 83 -5.84 -12.29 5.64
CA ALA A 83 -5.52 -13.68 5.93
C ALA A 83 -5.55 -13.96 7.44
N ASP A 84 -5.01 -13.06 8.24
CA ASP A 84 -5.06 -13.14 9.70
C ASP A 84 -6.49 -12.98 10.23
N ALA A 85 -7.28 -12.09 9.63
CA ALA A 85 -8.69 -11.92 9.99
C ALA A 85 -9.49 -13.21 9.71
N ILE A 86 -9.27 -13.87 8.59
CA ILE A 86 -9.88 -15.19 8.29
C ILE A 86 -9.46 -16.22 9.35
N ALA A 87 -8.17 -16.27 9.70
CA ALA A 87 -7.69 -17.19 10.73
C ALA A 87 -8.34 -16.93 12.10
N ASN A 88 -8.59 -15.67 12.45
CA ASN A 88 -9.32 -15.28 13.65
C ASN A 88 -10.80 -15.72 13.62
N GLU A 89 -11.46 -15.57 12.47
CA GLU A 89 -12.85 -16.00 12.30
C GLU A 89 -13.04 -17.52 12.43
N VAL A 90 -12.11 -18.31 11.93
CA VAL A 90 -12.18 -19.78 12.05
C VAL A 90 -11.80 -20.30 13.43
N GLY A 91 -11.17 -19.50 14.27
CA GLY A 91 -10.99 -19.74 15.69
C GLY A 91 -9.58 -19.48 16.21
N ARG A 92 -9.51 -18.76 17.33
CA ARG A 92 -8.27 -18.58 18.08
C ARG A 92 -7.64 -19.94 18.39
N GLY A 93 -6.39 -20.13 18.06
CA GLY A 93 -5.67 -21.38 18.22
C GLY A 93 -5.61 -22.23 16.95
N TYR A 94 -6.25 -21.81 15.85
CA TYR A 94 -6.03 -22.43 14.56
C TYR A 94 -4.55 -22.33 14.15
N LEU A 95 -3.99 -21.13 14.23
CA LEU A 95 -2.57 -20.87 13.95
C LEU A 95 -1.63 -21.50 14.99
N SER A 96 -2.03 -21.54 16.26
CA SER A 96 -1.20 -22.15 17.33
C SER A 96 -1.14 -23.67 17.27
N ARG A 97 -2.07 -24.32 16.59
CA ARG A 97 -2.10 -25.77 16.38
C ARG A 97 -1.35 -26.22 15.14
N GLN A 98 -0.94 -25.27 14.31
CA GLN A 98 -0.18 -25.59 13.12
C GLN A 98 1.31 -25.72 13.47
N GLU A 99 1.78 -26.93 13.53
CA GLU A 99 3.16 -27.39 13.43
C GLU A 99 4.25 -26.39 13.91
N GLY A 100 4.16 -25.97 15.17
CA GLY A 100 5.15 -25.07 15.76
C GLY A 100 5.16 -23.63 15.21
N GLY A 101 4.02 -23.15 14.66
CA GLY A 101 3.87 -21.76 14.18
C GLY A 101 4.54 -21.50 12.82
N GLN A 102 4.79 -22.53 12.03
CA GLN A 102 5.31 -22.32 10.68
C GLN A 102 4.22 -21.81 9.74
N PRO A 103 4.52 -20.81 8.88
CA PRO A 103 3.57 -20.33 7.90
C PRO A 103 3.27 -21.42 6.87
N ILE A 104 2.01 -21.49 6.44
CA ILE A 104 1.57 -22.41 5.38
C ILE A 104 1.20 -21.62 4.14
N PRO A 105 1.33 -22.20 2.92
CA PRO A 105 0.92 -21.57 1.70
C PRO A 105 -0.56 -21.15 1.73
N TRP A 106 -0.89 -19.98 1.16
CA TRP A 106 -2.26 -19.47 1.11
C TRP A 106 -3.27 -20.49 0.57
N ALA A 107 -2.95 -21.16 -0.54
CA ALA A 107 -3.82 -22.20 -1.12
C ALA A 107 -4.08 -23.38 -0.19
N GLN A 108 -3.12 -23.75 0.66
CA GLN A 108 -3.30 -24.79 1.67
C GLN A 108 -4.20 -24.31 2.79
N PHE A 109 -3.99 -23.09 3.28
CA PHE A 109 -4.84 -22.47 4.29
C PHE A 109 -6.31 -22.41 3.84
N LYS A 110 -6.57 -21.92 2.63
CA LYS A 110 -7.95 -21.88 2.07
C LYS A 110 -8.61 -23.26 2.02
N ARG A 111 -7.90 -24.30 1.58
CA ARG A 111 -8.47 -25.66 1.58
C ARG A 111 -8.87 -26.11 2.98
N GLN A 112 -8.09 -25.76 4.00
CA GLN A 112 -8.41 -26.10 5.39
C GLN A 112 -9.67 -25.34 5.85
N VAL A 113 -9.74 -24.02 5.60
CA VAL A 113 -10.90 -23.18 5.95
C VAL A 113 -12.16 -23.70 5.25
N ASN A 114 -12.10 -24.00 3.96
CA ASN A 114 -13.24 -24.52 3.19
C ASN A 114 -13.72 -25.90 3.65
N SER A 115 -12.91 -26.65 4.36
CA SER A 115 -13.32 -27.93 4.95
C SER A 115 -14.05 -27.78 6.29
N MET A 116 -14.12 -26.58 6.86
CA MET A 116 -14.70 -26.32 8.17
C MET A 116 -16.22 -26.06 8.09
N HIS A 117 -16.95 -26.50 9.10
CA HIS A 117 -18.35 -26.17 9.28
C HIS A 117 -18.47 -24.84 10.03
N LEU A 118 -18.56 -23.74 9.28
CA LEU A 118 -18.73 -22.40 9.82
C LEU A 118 -20.21 -22.04 9.95
N SER A 119 -20.55 -21.22 10.94
CA SER A 119 -21.87 -20.60 11.00
C SER A 119 -22.07 -19.69 9.76
N ARG A 120 -23.34 -19.45 9.36
CA ARG A 120 -23.65 -18.58 8.22
C ARG A 120 -22.98 -17.20 8.30
N PHE A 121 -22.91 -16.63 9.50
CA PHE A 121 -22.27 -15.33 9.74
C PHE A 121 -20.77 -15.40 9.47
N LYS A 122 -20.08 -16.39 10.04
CA LYS A 122 -18.63 -16.58 9.83
C LYS A 122 -18.31 -16.91 8.38
N SER A 123 -19.10 -17.78 7.72
CA SER A 123 -18.92 -18.08 6.31
C SER A 123 -19.04 -16.84 5.43
N PHE A 124 -19.97 -15.93 5.72
CA PHE A 124 -20.08 -14.65 5.02
C PHE A 124 -18.81 -13.81 5.18
N ARG A 125 -18.33 -13.61 6.42
CA ARG A 125 -17.14 -12.81 6.69
C ARG A 125 -15.89 -13.39 6.03
N VAL A 126 -15.69 -14.69 6.15
CA VAL A 126 -14.60 -15.40 5.47
C VAL A 126 -14.66 -15.19 3.96
N HIS A 127 -15.84 -15.37 3.35
CA HIS A 127 -16.02 -15.17 1.91
C HIS A 127 -15.70 -13.74 1.46
N GLU A 128 -16.10 -12.73 2.24
CA GLU A 128 -15.76 -11.33 1.91
C GLU A 128 -14.26 -11.07 2.07
N LEU A 129 -13.63 -11.56 3.12
CA LEU A 129 -12.19 -11.39 3.35
C LEU A 129 -11.32 -12.14 2.31
N GLU A 130 -11.80 -13.27 1.78
CA GLU A 130 -11.12 -13.98 0.68
C GLU A 130 -11.01 -13.15 -0.60
N LYS A 131 -11.94 -12.21 -0.84
CA LYS A 131 -11.85 -11.28 -1.98
C LYS A 131 -10.63 -10.37 -1.89
N ILE A 132 -10.09 -10.18 -0.68
CA ILE A 132 -8.85 -9.44 -0.42
C ILE A 132 -7.67 -10.41 -0.35
N GLY A 133 -7.75 -11.43 0.49
CA GLY A 133 -6.67 -12.37 0.73
C GLY A 133 -6.26 -13.22 -0.48
N ASP A 134 -7.08 -13.30 -1.53
CA ASP A 134 -6.76 -14.02 -2.76
C ASP A 134 -5.80 -13.27 -3.71
N TYR A 135 -5.48 -12.01 -3.40
CA TYR A 135 -4.69 -11.16 -4.29
C TYR A 135 -3.46 -10.58 -3.60
N PRO A 136 -2.38 -10.35 -4.35
CA PRO A 136 -1.20 -9.70 -3.82
C PRO A 136 -1.52 -8.26 -3.40
N GLN A 137 -1.02 -7.89 -2.23
CA GLN A 137 -1.05 -6.54 -1.69
C GLN A 137 0.34 -6.22 -1.15
N ALA A 138 0.75 -4.96 -1.16
CA ALA A 138 2.06 -4.63 -0.67
C ALA A 138 2.12 -4.69 0.86
N HIS A 139 3.22 -5.26 1.36
CA HIS A 139 3.55 -5.24 2.77
C HIS A 139 4.28 -3.95 3.10
N GLN A 140 3.72 -3.15 4.01
CA GLN A 140 4.27 -1.84 4.35
C GLN A 140 5.42 -1.95 5.36
N PHE A 141 6.54 -1.32 5.02
CA PHE A 141 7.65 -1.06 5.94
C PHE A 141 7.71 0.43 6.23
N SER A 142 7.58 0.80 7.49
CA SER A 142 7.37 2.19 7.89
C SER A 142 8.18 2.55 9.13
N ILE A 143 8.48 3.85 9.27
CA ILE A 143 9.09 4.41 10.47
C ILE A 143 8.27 4.13 11.73
N TYR A 144 6.96 3.99 11.60
CA TYR A 144 6.06 3.76 12.72
C TYR A 144 6.06 2.30 13.19
N THR A 145 6.21 1.35 12.27
CA THR A 145 6.23 -0.07 12.60
C THR A 145 7.60 -0.55 13.07
N ALA A 146 8.68 0.05 12.57
CA ALA A 146 10.05 -0.35 12.87
C ALA A 146 10.69 0.39 14.04
N GLY A 147 10.00 1.32 14.68
CA GLY A 147 10.57 2.16 15.71
C GLY A 147 11.70 3.07 15.22
N GLY A 148 11.72 3.37 13.90
CA GLY A 148 12.62 4.33 13.29
C GLY A 148 14.11 3.94 13.31
N SER A 149 14.43 2.68 13.03
CA SER A 149 15.85 2.26 12.93
C SER A 149 16.09 1.31 11.76
N GLY A 150 17.22 1.50 11.08
CA GLY A 150 17.62 0.64 9.97
C GLY A 150 17.73 -0.84 10.36
N SER A 151 18.21 -1.17 11.56
CA SER A 151 18.30 -2.56 12.03
C SER A 151 16.93 -3.21 12.20
N ALA A 152 15.93 -2.46 12.63
CA ALA A 152 14.55 -2.95 12.75
C ALA A 152 13.92 -3.17 11.38
N ILE A 153 14.10 -2.23 10.44
CA ILE A 153 13.67 -2.39 9.03
C ILE A 153 14.32 -3.63 8.44
N TYR A 154 15.64 -3.78 8.53
CA TYR A 154 16.35 -4.96 8.03
C TYR A 154 15.71 -6.26 8.54
N THR A 155 15.49 -6.36 9.84
CA THR A 155 14.93 -7.56 10.47
C THR A 155 13.50 -7.85 10.00
N GLN A 156 12.65 -6.83 9.90
CA GLN A 156 11.27 -6.99 9.45
C GLN A 156 11.19 -7.44 7.99
N VAL A 157 11.96 -6.79 7.11
CA VAL A 157 12.03 -7.15 5.69
C VAL A 157 12.53 -8.59 5.52
N GLN A 158 13.60 -8.98 6.22
CA GLN A 158 14.10 -10.35 6.20
C GLN A 158 13.06 -11.36 6.67
N ASN A 159 12.32 -11.06 7.74
CA ASN A 159 11.25 -11.95 8.22
C ASN A 159 10.13 -12.13 7.18
N TYR A 160 9.74 -11.06 6.50
CA TYR A 160 8.76 -11.09 5.43
C TYR A 160 9.25 -11.93 4.23
N LEU A 161 10.45 -11.67 3.74
CA LEU A 161 11.06 -12.39 2.62
C LEU A 161 11.27 -13.88 2.94
N CYS A 162 11.69 -14.19 4.15
CA CYS A 162 11.82 -15.57 4.61
C CYS A 162 10.49 -16.31 4.65
N ARG A 163 9.41 -15.62 5.05
CA ARG A 163 8.07 -16.18 5.01
C ARG A 163 7.64 -16.48 3.58
N MET A 164 7.81 -15.52 2.67
CA MET A 164 7.56 -15.71 1.25
C MET A 164 8.33 -16.95 0.72
N GLN A 165 9.63 -17.00 0.93
CA GLN A 165 10.46 -18.10 0.44
C GLN A 165 10.01 -19.47 0.92
N ARG A 166 9.47 -19.57 2.13
CA ARG A 166 8.97 -20.84 2.70
C ARG A 166 7.60 -21.24 2.19
N THR A 167 6.74 -20.26 1.89
CA THR A 167 5.35 -20.52 1.51
C THR A 167 5.15 -20.49 0.01
N ASP A 168 5.90 -19.69 -0.71
CA ASP A 168 5.83 -19.51 -2.17
C ASP A 168 7.19 -19.07 -2.74
N PRO A 169 8.17 -19.97 -2.84
CA PRO A 169 9.54 -19.64 -3.26
C PRO A 169 9.65 -19.13 -4.70
N ALA A 170 8.61 -19.30 -5.51
CA ALA A 170 8.57 -18.82 -6.89
C ALA A 170 8.01 -17.40 -7.01
N ALA A 171 7.45 -16.84 -5.95
CA ALA A 171 6.85 -15.52 -5.98
C ALA A 171 7.89 -14.40 -5.85
N SER A 172 7.51 -13.21 -6.33
CA SER A 172 8.19 -11.95 -6.02
C SER A 172 7.54 -11.26 -4.85
N ALA A 173 8.33 -10.69 -3.97
CA ALA A 173 7.85 -9.88 -2.86
C ALA A 173 7.05 -8.66 -3.36
N VAL A 174 6.04 -8.22 -2.61
CA VAL A 174 5.33 -6.97 -2.89
C VAL A 174 5.49 -6.07 -1.67
N ILE A 175 6.17 -4.96 -1.84
CA ILE A 175 6.64 -4.09 -0.75
C ILE A 175 6.19 -2.66 -1.01
N THR A 176 5.78 -1.95 0.05
CA THR A 176 5.66 -0.51 0.04
C THR A 176 6.45 0.12 1.18
N THR A 177 6.99 1.33 0.97
CA THR A 177 7.75 2.06 1.98
C THR A 177 6.99 3.28 2.48
N TYR A 178 7.24 3.65 3.74
CA TYR A 178 6.76 4.87 4.36
C TYR A 178 7.83 5.36 5.35
N PHE A 179 8.96 5.87 4.81
CA PHE A 179 10.10 6.35 5.59
C PHE A 179 10.16 7.87 5.67
N ILE A 180 9.51 8.56 4.73
CA ILE A 180 9.38 10.01 4.75
C ILE A 180 8.26 10.40 5.72
N LYS A 181 8.59 11.26 6.70
CA LYS A 181 7.65 11.71 7.70
C LYS A 181 6.73 12.83 7.18
N HIS A 182 5.42 12.70 7.32
CA HIS A 182 4.44 13.64 6.78
C HIS A 182 3.58 14.36 7.84
N ASP A 183 3.95 14.30 9.11
CA ASP A 183 3.08 14.69 10.23
C ASP A 183 2.57 16.13 10.16
N SER A 184 3.30 17.05 9.54
CA SER A 184 2.94 18.47 9.52
C SER A 184 2.38 18.98 8.19
N GLY A 185 2.34 18.14 7.15
CA GLY A 185 1.84 18.51 5.83
C GLY A 185 2.64 19.56 5.06
N CYS A 186 3.45 20.37 5.75
CA CYS A 186 4.29 21.42 5.17
C CYS A 186 5.76 21.32 5.58
N ASP A 187 6.22 20.18 6.07
CA ASP A 187 7.64 19.87 6.24
C ASP A 187 8.20 19.09 5.05
N SER A 188 9.53 19.00 4.97
CA SER A 188 10.20 18.23 3.93
C SER A 188 10.08 16.71 4.14
N GLY A 189 9.69 16.28 5.33
CA GLY A 189 9.65 14.88 5.72
C GLY A 189 11.02 14.31 6.09
N ASP A 190 12.07 15.13 6.13
CA ASP A 190 13.41 14.68 6.52
C ASP A 190 13.44 14.26 7.98
N GLN A 191 14.05 13.11 8.24
CA GLN A 191 14.19 12.56 9.59
C GLN A 191 15.56 11.86 9.72
N PRO A 192 16.12 11.79 10.94
CA PRO A 192 17.51 11.37 11.14
C PRO A 192 17.87 9.98 10.63
N ASN A 193 16.89 9.06 10.63
CA ASN A 193 17.14 7.65 10.28
C ASN A 193 16.78 7.29 8.84
N PHE A 194 16.17 8.20 8.06
CA PHE A 194 15.66 7.95 6.71
C PHE A 194 16.66 7.17 5.84
N LYS A 195 17.89 7.65 5.74
CA LYS A 195 18.90 6.98 4.91
C LYS A 195 19.26 5.59 5.41
N ALA A 196 19.37 5.43 6.73
CA ALA A 196 19.67 4.13 7.32
C ALA A 196 18.53 3.12 7.12
N GLU A 197 17.29 3.58 7.06
CA GLU A 197 16.10 2.76 6.78
C GLU A 197 16.08 2.32 5.32
N VAL A 198 16.33 3.24 4.38
CA VAL A 198 16.44 2.94 2.94
C VAL A 198 17.59 1.97 2.66
N ASP A 199 18.78 2.22 3.23
CA ASP A 199 19.93 1.34 3.06
C ASP A 199 19.67 -0.06 3.64
N ALA A 200 18.96 -0.14 4.77
CA ALA A 200 18.57 -1.38 5.40
C ALA A 200 17.58 -2.17 4.55
N LEU A 201 16.59 -1.51 3.94
CA LEU A 201 15.67 -2.13 3.00
C LEU A 201 16.43 -2.72 1.81
N LYS A 202 17.31 -1.92 1.17
CA LYS A 202 18.16 -2.42 0.08
C LYS A 202 18.95 -3.66 0.47
N ALA A 203 19.64 -3.59 1.63
CA ALA A 203 20.45 -4.69 2.11
C ALA A 203 19.64 -5.95 2.42
N ALA A 204 18.41 -5.78 2.94
CA ALA A 204 17.53 -6.89 3.26
C ALA A 204 16.91 -7.53 2.00
N VAL A 205 16.49 -6.72 1.02
CA VAL A 205 15.95 -7.23 -0.26
C VAL A 205 17.04 -7.97 -1.03
N GLY A 206 18.24 -7.39 -1.15
CA GLY A 206 19.42 -8.07 -1.71
C GLY A 206 19.15 -8.66 -3.10
N GLN A 207 19.11 -9.99 -3.20
CA GLN A 207 18.89 -10.74 -4.45
C GLN A 207 17.44 -11.23 -4.62
N PHE A 208 16.56 -10.95 -3.67
CA PHE A 208 15.16 -11.33 -3.80
C PHE A 208 14.46 -10.56 -4.93
N SER A 209 13.61 -11.26 -5.67
CA SER A 209 12.72 -10.62 -6.64
C SER A 209 11.64 -9.84 -5.90
N ALA A 210 11.43 -8.58 -6.28
CA ALA A 210 10.49 -7.69 -5.59
C ALA A 210 9.83 -6.66 -6.51
N LEU A 211 8.54 -6.42 -6.28
CA LEU A 211 7.82 -5.22 -6.70
C LEU A 211 7.82 -4.25 -5.52
N ILE A 212 8.40 -3.07 -5.70
CA ILE A 212 8.55 -2.08 -4.63
C ILE A 212 7.85 -0.78 -5.00
N PHE A 213 6.92 -0.37 -4.17
CA PHE A 213 6.28 0.93 -4.20
C PHE A 213 7.02 1.87 -3.22
N VAL A 214 7.60 2.93 -3.76
CA VAL A 214 8.48 3.84 -3.02
C VAL A 214 7.67 5.01 -2.49
N GLU A 215 7.51 5.07 -1.18
CA GLU A 215 6.97 6.17 -0.39
C GLU A 215 5.50 6.51 -0.66
N GLU A 216 4.59 5.89 0.08
CA GLU A 216 3.19 6.31 0.15
C GLU A 216 3.08 7.77 0.62
N ASP A 217 2.10 8.51 0.14
CA ASP A 217 1.79 9.89 0.50
C ASP A 217 2.92 10.94 0.25
N ALA A 218 4.06 10.55 -0.30
CA ALA A 218 5.22 11.44 -0.40
C ALA A 218 5.01 12.64 -1.31
N VAL A 219 4.18 12.52 -2.33
CA VAL A 219 3.85 13.58 -3.29
C VAL A 219 2.48 14.18 -2.99
N ASP A 220 1.51 13.36 -2.59
CA ASP A 220 0.16 13.80 -2.25
C ASP A 220 0.14 14.81 -1.11
N THR A 221 0.99 14.62 -0.11
CA THR A 221 1.08 15.49 1.07
C THR A 221 1.97 16.72 0.87
N ILE A 222 2.52 16.97 -0.32
CA ILE A 222 3.35 18.15 -0.56
C ILE A 222 2.55 19.44 -0.38
N CYS A 223 3.05 20.31 0.50
CA CYS A 223 2.57 21.69 0.63
C CYS A 223 3.05 22.54 -0.56
N TRP A 224 2.28 22.55 -1.65
CA TRP A 224 2.64 23.21 -2.90
C TRP A 224 2.78 24.75 -2.80
N SER A 225 2.25 25.35 -1.76
CA SER A 225 2.48 26.77 -1.45
C SER A 225 3.90 27.07 -0.95
N ASN A 226 4.64 26.03 -0.54
CA ASN A 226 6.03 26.15 -0.11
C ASN A 226 6.98 25.35 -1.03
N PRO A 227 7.62 26.02 -2.01
CA PRO A 227 8.52 25.32 -2.95
C PRO A 227 9.73 24.66 -2.30
N ALA A 228 10.12 25.04 -1.08
CA ALA A 228 11.21 24.39 -0.35
C ALA A 228 10.80 22.99 0.10
N VAL A 229 9.56 22.79 0.50
CA VAL A 229 9.01 21.46 0.86
C VAL A 229 9.07 20.53 -0.35
N ALA A 230 8.58 20.96 -1.50
CA ALA A 230 8.63 20.13 -2.71
C ALA A 230 10.07 19.77 -3.12
N ARG A 231 11.03 20.70 -2.98
CA ARG A 231 12.44 20.39 -3.25
C ARG A 231 13.05 19.43 -2.22
N GLY A 232 12.71 19.60 -0.94
CA GLY A 232 13.16 18.70 0.13
C GLY A 232 12.62 17.27 -0.10
N ARG A 233 11.33 17.15 -0.40
CA ARG A 233 10.70 15.88 -0.69
C ARG A 233 11.33 15.19 -1.91
N ALA A 234 11.52 15.92 -3.01
CA ALA A 234 12.21 15.39 -4.19
C ALA A 234 13.64 14.92 -3.89
N ALA A 235 14.37 15.58 -2.96
CA ALA A 235 15.71 15.16 -2.58
C ALA A 235 15.72 13.87 -1.77
N LEU A 236 14.72 13.63 -0.90
CA LEU A 236 14.55 12.37 -0.18
C LEU A 236 14.20 11.25 -1.14
N LEU A 237 13.18 11.44 -1.98
CA LEU A 237 12.80 10.48 -3.02
C LEU A 237 13.97 10.15 -3.95
N LYS A 238 14.80 11.16 -4.32
CA LYS A 238 16.00 10.92 -5.11
C LYS A 238 16.98 9.99 -4.42
N TYR A 239 17.24 10.19 -3.12
CA TYR A 239 18.11 9.30 -2.37
C TYR A 239 17.62 7.86 -2.38
N GLU A 240 16.32 7.66 -2.16
CA GLU A 240 15.71 6.34 -2.13
C GLU A 240 15.73 5.67 -3.52
N ILE A 241 15.35 6.40 -4.56
CA ILE A 241 15.42 5.93 -5.95
C ILE A 241 16.86 5.58 -6.33
N ASP A 242 17.84 6.44 -6.05
CA ASP A 242 19.26 6.19 -6.35
C ASP A 242 19.77 4.94 -5.62
N THR A 243 19.33 4.74 -4.38
CA THR A 243 19.71 3.58 -3.58
C THR A 243 19.07 2.30 -4.10
N LEU A 244 17.74 2.29 -4.27
CA LEU A 244 16.98 1.09 -4.60
C LEU A 244 17.08 0.69 -6.08
N SER A 245 17.33 1.62 -7.00
CA SER A 245 17.56 1.31 -8.42
C SER A 245 18.78 0.40 -8.67
N GLY A 246 19.65 0.23 -7.68
CA GLY A 246 20.72 -0.75 -7.70
C GLY A 246 20.29 -2.20 -7.39
N LEU A 247 19.01 -2.45 -7.11
CA LEU A 247 18.47 -3.81 -6.94
C LEU A 247 18.17 -4.41 -8.32
N HIS A 248 18.92 -5.45 -8.72
CA HIS A 248 18.85 -6.01 -10.07
C HIS A 248 17.60 -6.86 -10.35
N HIS A 249 16.87 -7.25 -9.31
CA HIS A 249 15.67 -8.08 -9.40
C HIS A 249 14.44 -7.38 -8.84
N ALA A 250 14.47 -6.05 -8.79
CA ALA A 250 13.36 -5.25 -8.28
C ALA A 250 12.76 -4.35 -9.36
N LEU A 251 11.44 -4.36 -9.43
CA LEU A 251 10.64 -3.43 -10.19
C LEU A 251 10.16 -2.33 -9.25
N LEU A 252 10.47 -1.07 -9.57
CA LEU A 252 10.18 0.05 -8.69
C LEU A 252 9.21 1.05 -9.31
N TYR A 253 8.23 1.48 -8.52
CA TYR A 253 7.35 2.61 -8.81
C TYR A 253 7.37 3.57 -7.63
N VAL A 254 7.62 4.85 -7.87
CA VAL A 254 7.59 5.89 -6.83
C VAL A 254 6.19 6.52 -6.76
N GLU A 255 5.79 7.02 -5.60
CA GLU A 255 4.51 7.69 -5.45
C GLU A 255 4.39 8.89 -6.40
N GLY A 256 3.27 8.98 -7.09
CA GLY A 256 2.97 9.96 -8.13
C GLY A 256 1.73 10.80 -7.84
N GLY A 257 1.25 10.78 -6.60
CA GLY A 257 0.09 11.56 -6.20
C GLY A 257 -1.24 11.01 -6.70
N SER A 258 -2.27 11.84 -6.62
CA SER A 258 -3.65 11.51 -6.98
C SER A 258 -4.28 12.60 -7.82
N ALA A 259 -5.19 12.21 -8.70
CA ALA A 259 -5.85 13.11 -9.65
C ALA A 259 -6.76 14.17 -9.02
N ASP A 260 -7.14 14.02 -7.76
CA ASP A 260 -7.96 14.98 -7.00
C ASP A 260 -7.15 15.87 -6.06
N ALA A 261 -5.90 15.53 -5.77
CA ALA A 261 -5.03 16.29 -4.88
C ALA A 261 -3.97 17.11 -5.63
N ASN A 262 -3.46 16.61 -6.76
CA ASN A 262 -2.29 17.18 -7.41
C ASN A 262 -2.56 17.62 -8.85
N SER A 263 -1.67 18.45 -9.40
CA SER A 263 -1.66 18.72 -10.84
C SER A 263 -0.54 17.92 -11.53
N PRO A 264 -0.74 17.43 -12.77
CA PRO A 264 0.26 16.64 -13.49
C PRO A 264 1.62 17.34 -13.60
N ARG A 265 1.62 18.69 -13.73
CA ARG A 265 2.85 19.48 -13.81
C ARG A 265 3.61 19.56 -12.50
N GLN A 266 2.92 19.55 -11.36
CA GLN A 266 3.54 19.54 -10.03
C GLN A 266 4.21 18.20 -9.79
N VAL A 267 3.48 17.11 -10.02
CA VAL A 267 4.00 15.75 -9.89
C VAL A 267 5.20 15.52 -10.81
N ALA A 268 5.08 15.83 -12.10
CA ALA A 268 6.17 15.66 -13.06
C ALA A 268 7.44 16.43 -12.65
N ARG A 269 7.32 17.61 -12.02
CA ARG A 269 8.49 18.34 -11.50
C ARG A 269 9.19 17.59 -10.37
N VAL A 270 8.45 16.98 -9.45
CA VAL A 270 9.02 16.19 -8.36
C VAL A 270 9.66 14.93 -8.92
N LEU A 271 8.97 14.18 -9.76
CA LEU A 271 9.49 12.94 -10.38
C LEU A 271 10.77 13.20 -11.19
N ASN A 272 10.81 14.27 -11.99
CA ASN A 272 12.02 14.64 -12.73
C ASN A 272 13.17 15.06 -11.79
N ALA A 273 12.87 15.76 -10.70
CA ALA A 273 13.87 16.20 -9.71
C ALA A 273 14.38 15.05 -8.83
N SER A 274 13.62 13.98 -8.68
CA SER A 274 14.00 12.77 -7.94
C SER A 274 14.66 11.69 -8.80
N ASP A 275 14.98 11.99 -10.07
CA ASP A 275 15.59 11.05 -11.02
C ASP A 275 14.74 9.77 -11.24
N ALA A 276 13.42 9.88 -11.21
CA ALA A 276 12.50 8.76 -11.38
C ALA A 276 12.68 8.00 -12.73
N PHE A 277 13.39 8.58 -13.69
CA PHE A 277 13.77 7.92 -14.95
C PHE A 277 14.73 6.72 -14.75
N LYS A 278 15.31 6.54 -13.55
CA LYS A 278 16.15 5.38 -13.20
C LYS A 278 15.36 4.14 -12.83
N ILE A 279 14.07 4.28 -12.62
CA ILE A 279 13.14 3.20 -12.25
C ILE A 279 12.02 3.08 -13.28
N ARG A 280 11.13 2.10 -13.11
CA ARG A 280 10.06 1.87 -14.08
C ARG A 280 9.11 3.04 -14.22
N GLY A 281 8.74 3.65 -13.11
CA GLY A 281 7.79 4.74 -13.14
C GLY A 281 7.19 5.11 -11.79
N PHE A 282 5.89 5.33 -11.76
CA PHE A 282 5.19 5.84 -10.58
C PHE A 282 3.85 5.12 -10.35
N PHE A 283 3.34 5.17 -9.12
CA PHE A 283 2.00 4.69 -8.78
C PHE A 283 1.08 5.84 -8.36
N LEU A 284 -0.22 5.65 -8.48
CA LEU A 284 -1.22 6.68 -8.30
C LEU A 284 -2.36 6.21 -7.40
N GLY A 285 -2.89 7.11 -6.59
CA GLY A 285 -4.17 6.96 -5.90
C GLY A 285 -4.15 6.07 -4.66
N ASP A 286 -3.00 5.82 -4.05
CA ASP A 286 -2.79 4.86 -2.97
C ASP A 286 -3.64 5.10 -1.71
N THR A 287 -3.84 6.34 -1.29
CA THR A 287 -4.65 6.70 -0.12
C THR A 287 -5.96 7.40 -0.48
N HIS A 288 -6.26 7.50 -1.77
CA HIS A 288 -7.44 8.19 -2.30
C HIS A 288 -8.53 7.22 -2.78
N PHE A 289 -9.74 7.75 -2.99
CA PHE A 289 -10.93 6.98 -3.37
C PHE A 289 -11.47 7.40 -4.75
N ASN A 290 -10.60 7.80 -5.64
CA ASN A 290 -10.95 8.20 -6.98
C ASN A 290 -11.34 7.01 -7.86
N TRP A 291 -12.04 7.31 -8.96
CA TRP A 291 -12.18 6.32 -10.03
C TRP A 291 -10.85 6.10 -10.73
N ALA A 292 -10.44 4.85 -10.91
CA ALA A 292 -9.22 4.48 -11.65
C ALA A 292 -9.16 5.16 -13.03
N SER A 293 -10.30 5.41 -13.67
CA SER A 293 -10.36 6.15 -14.95
C SER A 293 -9.89 7.60 -14.86
N LYS A 294 -9.95 8.23 -13.70
CA LYS A 294 -9.38 9.57 -13.47
C LYS A 294 -7.88 9.46 -13.29
N GLU A 295 -7.42 8.49 -12.51
CA GLU A 295 -6.01 8.23 -12.29
C GLU A 295 -5.30 7.85 -13.60
N ILE A 296 -5.92 7.03 -14.47
CA ILE A 296 -5.36 6.71 -15.79
C ILE A 296 -5.18 7.97 -16.67
N ARG A 297 -6.17 8.89 -16.67
CA ARG A 297 -6.03 10.14 -17.42
C ARG A 297 -4.91 11.01 -16.86
N PHE A 298 -4.89 11.16 -15.54
CA PHE A 298 -3.86 11.90 -14.83
C PHE A 298 -2.47 11.31 -15.08
N GLY A 299 -2.31 10.01 -14.93
CA GLY A 299 -1.05 9.29 -15.18
C GLY A 299 -0.54 9.46 -16.61
N ASN A 300 -1.44 9.46 -17.60
CA ASN A 300 -1.07 9.75 -18.99
C ASN A 300 -0.49 11.15 -19.19
N GLU A 301 -1.01 12.15 -18.46
CA GLU A 301 -0.48 13.51 -18.53
C GLU A 301 0.88 13.61 -17.83
N VAL A 302 1.02 13.00 -16.64
CA VAL A 302 2.31 12.92 -15.93
C VAL A 302 3.35 12.19 -16.78
N ALA A 303 3.01 11.03 -17.35
CA ALA A 303 3.90 10.25 -18.21
C ALA A 303 4.46 11.05 -19.39
N LYS A 304 3.61 11.84 -20.06
CA LYS A 304 4.05 12.74 -21.15
C LYS A 304 5.03 13.81 -20.67
N LEU A 305 4.84 14.34 -19.47
CA LEU A 305 5.67 15.40 -18.89
C LEU A 305 7.00 14.88 -18.30
N THR A 306 7.11 13.59 -18.09
CA THR A 306 8.30 12.89 -17.54
C THR A 306 9.07 12.09 -18.59
N GLY A 307 8.80 12.33 -19.88
CA GLY A 307 9.52 11.65 -20.96
C GLY A 307 9.09 10.19 -21.20
N GLY A 308 7.96 9.78 -20.65
CA GLY A 308 7.37 8.46 -20.91
C GLY A 308 7.51 7.47 -19.77
N LEU A 309 7.66 7.91 -18.53
CA LEU A 309 7.58 7.03 -17.38
C LEU A 309 6.27 6.23 -17.40
N HIS A 310 6.36 4.97 -17.05
CA HIS A 310 5.19 4.10 -16.90
C HIS A 310 4.50 4.33 -15.55
N PHE A 311 3.29 3.81 -15.40
CA PHE A 311 2.58 3.93 -14.13
C PHE A 311 1.67 2.73 -13.86
N VAL A 312 1.34 2.56 -12.59
CA VAL A 312 0.30 1.67 -12.10
C VAL A 312 -0.72 2.48 -11.29
N VAL A 313 -1.92 1.94 -11.12
CA VAL A 313 -2.99 2.57 -10.34
C VAL A 313 -3.33 1.68 -9.15
N ASP A 314 -3.32 2.23 -7.96
CA ASP A 314 -3.89 1.56 -6.79
C ASP A 314 -5.41 1.54 -6.90
N THR A 315 -5.98 0.35 -6.77
CA THR A 315 -7.41 0.13 -6.94
C THR A 315 -8.06 -0.52 -5.71
N ARG A 316 -7.34 -0.52 -4.59
CA ARG A 316 -7.81 -1.16 -3.34
C ARG A 316 -9.13 -0.61 -2.80
N ALA A 317 -9.47 0.64 -3.13
CA ALA A 317 -10.60 1.35 -2.53
C ALA A 317 -11.40 2.22 -3.53
N ASP A 318 -11.18 2.05 -4.83
CA ASP A 318 -11.75 2.91 -5.89
C ASP A 318 -13.01 2.35 -6.56
N GLY A 319 -13.49 1.17 -6.13
CA GLY A 319 -14.62 0.46 -6.76
C GLY A 319 -15.93 1.25 -6.84
N GLN A 320 -16.14 2.23 -5.96
CA GLN A 320 -17.30 3.10 -5.97
C GLN A 320 -16.94 4.57 -6.25
N GLY A 321 -15.64 4.85 -6.44
CA GLY A 321 -15.13 6.21 -6.63
C GLY A 321 -15.29 7.11 -5.40
N PRO A 322 -15.09 8.44 -5.53
CA PRO A 322 -15.12 9.38 -4.41
C PRO A 322 -16.52 9.53 -3.83
N LEU A 323 -16.59 9.97 -2.56
CA LEU A 323 -17.85 10.41 -1.95
C LEU A 323 -18.46 11.55 -2.77
N LEU A 324 -19.75 11.42 -3.08
CA LEU A 324 -20.51 12.46 -3.74
C LEU A 324 -21.15 13.36 -2.68
N ASN A 325 -20.99 14.69 -2.87
CA ASN A 325 -21.54 15.70 -1.96
C ASN A 325 -21.07 15.55 -0.50
N PRO A 326 -19.74 15.54 -0.23
CA PRO A 326 -19.26 15.57 1.14
C PRO A 326 -19.80 16.81 1.86
N HIS A 327 -19.99 16.69 3.18
CA HIS A 327 -20.49 17.79 4.00
C HIS A 327 -19.58 19.03 3.85
N PRO A 328 -20.11 20.25 3.61
CA PRO A 328 -19.30 21.41 3.30
C PRO A 328 -18.22 21.78 4.34
N VAL A 329 -18.45 21.41 5.62
CA VAL A 329 -17.54 21.71 6.73
C VAL A 329 -16.39 20.70 6.81
N THR A 330 -16.59 19.50 6.28
CA THR A 330 -15.65 18.37 6.39
C THR A 330 -15.11 17.95 5.02
N GLN A 331 -15.36 18.75 4.00
CA GLN A 331 -14.92 18.52 2.63
C GLN A 331 -13.39 18.31 2.57
N GLY A 332 -12.98 17.18 2.06
CA GLY A 332 -11.58 16.72 2.05
C GLY A 332 -11.30 15.65 3.12
N ILE A 333 -11.64 15.88 4.38
CA ILE A 333 -11.42 14.91 5.47
C ILE A 333 -12.41 13.75 5.38
N GLU A 334 -13.69 14.03 5.08
CA GLU A 334 -14.69 12.98 4.89
C GLU A 334 -14.37 12.08 3.72
N GLN A 335 -13.66 12.59 2.73
CA GLN A 335 -13.26 11.78 1.57
C GLN A 335 -12.12 10.81 1.91
N LEU A 336 -11.25 11.17 2.85
CA LEU A 336 -10.05 10.41 3.17
C LEU A 336 -10.16 9.61 4.48
N CYS A 337 -10.96 10.06 5.44
CA CYS A 337 -11.06 9.43 6.74
C CYS A 337 -12.11 8.30 6.74
N ASN A 338 -11.67 7.07 6.47
CA ASN A 338 -12.48 5.84 6.49
C ASN A 338 -13.87 6.01 5.84
N PRO A 339 -13.96 6.50 4.59
CA PRO A 339 -15.25 6.72 3.95
C PRO A 339 -15.96 5.39 3.71
N PRO A 340 -17.26 5.27 4.06
CA PRO A 340 -17.99 4.04 3.91
C PRO A 340 -18.27 3.72 2.44
N HIS A 341 -18.45 2.43 2.15
CA HIS A 341 -18.95 1.91 0.88
C HIS A 341 -18.08 2.29 -0.33
N ARG A 342 -16.76 2.38 -0.15
CA ARG A 342 -15.87 2.71 -1.28
C ARG A 342 -15.60 1.50 -2.18
N GLY A 343 -15.47 0.33 -1.62
CA GLY A 343 -15.34 -0.93 -2.33
C GLY A 343 -14.00 -1.16 -3.01
N LEU A 344 -13.64 -2.43 -3.13
CA LEU A 344 -12.50 -2.84 -3.95
C LEU A 344 -12.78 -2.52 -5.42
N GLY A 345 -11.82 -1.95 -6.12
CA GLY A 345 -11.82 -1.76 -7.56
C GLY A 345 -11.28 -2.98 -8.32
N PRO A 346 -10.77 -2.79 -9.53
CA PRO A 346 -10.12 -3.85 -10.29
C PRO A 346 -9.03 -4.54 -9.51
N LYS A 347 -9.02 -5.87 -9.59
CA LYS A 347 -8.04 -6.71 -8.90
C LYS A 347 -6.62 -6.46 -9.41
N PRO A 348 -5.58 -6.65 -8.57
CA PRO A 348 -4.19 -6.56 -9.01
C PRO A 348 -3.92 -7.44 -10.23
N ARG A 349 -3.42 -6.82 -11.30
CA ARG A 349 -3.06 -7.48 -12.57
C ARG A 349 -2.39 -6.53 -13.54
N ALA A 350 -1.64 -7.06 -14.48
CA ALA A 350 -1.24 -6.33 -15.68
C ALA A 350 -2.46 -5.80 -16.45
N SER A 351 -2.37 -4.57 -16.93
CA SER A 351 -3.44 -3.95 -17.71
C SER A 351 -2.96 -2.69 -18.41
N ASN A 352 -3.22 -2.58 -19.69
CA ASN A 352 -3.05 -1.34 -20.44
C ASN A 352 -4.37 -0.54 -20.57
N GLY A 353 -5.40 -0.88 -19.81
CA GLY A 353 -6.70 -0.22 -19.81
C GLY A 353 -7.61 -0.51 -21.01
N ALA A 354 -7.15 -1.24 -22.03
CA ALA A 354 -7.92 -1.48 -23.26
C ALA A 354 -9.23 -2.22 -23.01
N SER A 355 -9.25 -3.19 -22.10
CA SER A 355 -10.46 -3.92 -21.71
C SER A 355 -11.56 -3.05 -21.10
N TYR A 356 -11.20 -1.86 -20.66
CA TYR A 356 -12.11 -0.84 -20.11
C TYR A 356 -12.36 0.32 -21.07
N GLY A 357 -11.86 0.25 -22.31
CA GLY A 357 -11.98 1.32 -23.30
C GLY A 357 -11.08 2.53 -23.01
N MET A 358 -10.04 2.36 -22.20
CA MET A 358 -9.10 3.40 -21.79
C MET A 358 -7.64 2.97 -22.01
N TYR A 359 -7.31 2.63 -23.25
CA TYR A 359 -5.95 2.24 -23.59
C TYR A 359 -4.93 3.33 -23.23
N SER A 360 -3.86 2.92 -22.57
CA SER A 360 -2.65 3.69 -22.33
C SER A 360 -1.42 2.83 -22.55
N LYS A 361 -0.49 3.33 -23.32
CA LYS A 361 0.81 2.66 -23.49
C LYS A 361 1.75 2.81 -22.29
N TYR A 362 1.38 3.63 -21.34
CA TYR A 362 2.16 3.90 -20.13
C TYR A 362 1.61 3.19 -18.89
N LEU A 363 0.38 2.69 -18.96
CA LEU A 363 -0.23 1.94 -17.85
C LEU A 363 0.28 0.50 -17.89
N ASP A 364 0.94 0.07 -16.81
CA ASP A 364 1.39 -1.32 -16.64
C ASP A 364 0.33 -2.16 -15.90
N GLY A 365 -0.50 -1.58 -15.03
CA GLY A 365 -1.51 -2.39 -14.36
C GLY A 365 -2.26 -1.73 -13.23
N PHE A 366 -3.07 -2.56 -12.58
CA PHE A 366 -3.73 -2.28 -11.32
C PHE A 366 -3.02 -3.03 -10.21
N VAL A 367 -2.89 -2.39 -9.06
CA VAL A 367 -2.16 -2.90 -7.89
C VAL A 367 -2.93 -2.56 -6.61
N TRP A 368 -2.53 -3.15 -5.50
CA TRP A 368 -2.92 -2.72 -4.16
C TRP A 368 -1.64 -2.37 -3.40
N VAL A 369 -1.36 -1.07 -3.34
CA VAL A 369 -0.16 -0.52 -2.69
C VAL A 369 -0.29 -0.57 -1.18
N THR A 370 -1.51 -0.32 -0.68
CA THR A 370 -1.82 -0.47 0.73
C THR A 370 -2.79 -1.64 0.94
N THR A 371 -2.86 -2.15 2.16
CA THR A 371 -3.77 -3.26 2.49
C THR A 371 -5.23 -2.81 2.44
N PRO A 372 -6.11 -3.43 1.61
CA PRO A 372 -7.54 -3.13 1.67
C PRO A 372 -8.10 -3.40 3.06
N GLY A 373 -8.64 -2.37 3.68
CA GLY A 373 -9.09 -2.43 5.07
C GLY A 373 -8.19 -1.67 6.06
N GLU A 374 -7.10 -1.10 5.59
CA GLU A 374 -6.28 -0.23 6.41
C GLU A 374 -7.07 1.02 6.82
N SER A 375 -6.98 1.37 8.10
CA SER A 375 -7.68 2.51 8.68
C SER A 375 -6.90 3.79 8.48
N SER A 376 -7.58 4.87 8.08
CA SER A 376 -6.97 6.20 7.98
C SER A 376 -6.85 6.88 9.35
N ALA A 377 -7.71 6.54 10.32
CA ALA A 377 -7.69 7.10 11.68
C ALA A 377 -8.63 6.33 12.62
N PRO A 378 -8.38 6.35 13.94
CA PRO A 378 -9.24 5.69 14.92
C PRO A 378 -10.60 6.39 15.11
N SER A 379 -10.72 7.63 14.65
CA SER A 379 -11.97 8.40 14.66
C SER A 379 -11.96 9.44 13.53
N CYS A 380 -13.10 9.67 12.92
CA CYS A 380 -13.25 10.65 11.84
C CYS A 380 -14.15 11.81 12.27
N PRO A 381 -13.80 13.07 11.94
CA PRO A 381 -14.66 14.23 12.22
C PRO A 381 -16.06 14.07 11.62
N GLY A 382 -17.09 14.31 12.45
CA GLY A 382 -18.48 14.26 12.00
C GLY A 382 -19.06 12.87 11.79
N ARG A 383 -18.28 11.79 12.02
CA ARG A 383 -18.75 10.41 11.89
C ARG A 383 -18.62 9.65 13.20
N PRO A 384 -19.72 9.05 13.70
CA PRO A 384 -19.62 8.11 14.80
C PRO A 384 -18.95 6.82 14.31
N GLY A 385 -17.97 6.34 15.05
CA GLY A 385 -17.26 5.10 14.77
C GLY A 385 -15.98 5.03 15.57
N ARG A 386 -15.51 3.82 15.76
CA ARG A 386 -14.17 3.53 16.29
C ARG A 386 -13.53 2.52 15.37
N TRP A 387 -12.44 2.90 14.77
CA TRP A 387 -11.65 2.07 13.88
C TRP A 387 -10.29 1.75 14.51
N ALA A 388 -9.54 0.91 13.85
CA ALA A 388 -8.14 0.71 14.18
C ALA A 388 -7.34 2.03 14.09
N PRO A 389 -6.18 2.15 14.74
CA PRO A 389 -5.26 3.27 14.50
C PRO A 389 -4.91 3.42 13.02
N ALA A 390 -4.46 4.62 12.63
CA ALA A 390 -3.99 4.86 11.25
C ALA A 390 -2.89 3.86 10.85
N GLY A 391 -2.94 3.38 9.62
CA GLY A 391 -2.01 2.39 9.09
C GLY A 391 -2.22 0.97 9.62
N ILE A 392 -3.29 0.71 10.37
CA ILE A 392 -3.59 -0.61 10.93
C ILE A 392 -4.85 -1.18 10.27
N PHE A 393 -4.78 -2.46 9.93
CA PHE A 393 -5.91 -3.18 9.35
C PHE A 393 -7.13 -3.19 10.29
N ASP A 394 -8.29 -2.84 9.74
CA ASP A 394 -9.61 -2.89 10.38
C ASP A 394 -10.51 -3.83 9.59
N GLU A 395 -10.87 -4.94 10.20
CA GLU A 395 -11.69 -5.97 9.56
C GLU A 395 -13.05 -5.46 9.10
N GLY A 396 -13.63 -4.49 9.82
CA GLY A 396 -14.91 -3.87 9.44
C GLY A 396 -14.80 -3.08 8.14
N ILE A 397 -13.73 -2.30 7.98
CA ILE A 397 -13.42 -1.58 6.73
C ILE A 397 -13.16 -2.57 5.61
N ALA A 398 -12.37 -3.61 5.85
CA ALA A 398 -12.06 -4.64 4.86
C ALA A 398 -13.32 -5.33 4.33
N ILE A 399 -14.23 -5.73 5.21
CA ILE A 399 -15.51 -6.34 4.83
C ILE A 399 -16.39 -5.34 4.08
N ASP A 400 -16.44 -4.08 4.49
CA ASP A 400 -17.19 -3.04 3.77
C ASP A 400 -16.65 -2.87 2.35
N PHE A 401 -15.34 -2.83 2.16
CA PHE A 401 -14.73 -2.77 0.83
C PHE A 401 -15.06 -4.00 -0.02
N ALA A 402 -14.98 -5.19 0.56
CA ALA A 402 -15.26 -6.44 -0.14
C ALA A 402 -16.73 -6.58 -0.56
N VAL A 403 -17.66 -6.17 0.29
CA VAL A 403 -19.12 -6.16 -0.01
C VAL A 403 -19.44 -5.19 -1.15
N HIS A 404 -18.75 -4.05 -1.22
CA HIS A 404 -18.97 -3.02 -2.23
C HIS A 404 -18.01 -3.13 -3.42
N ALA A 405 -17.29 -4.24 -3.55
CA ALA A 405 -16.34 -4.47 -4.64
C ALA A 405 -16.97 -4.29 -6.03
N ASN A 406 -16.23 -3.66 -6.93
CA ASN A 406 -16.70 -3.38 -8.28
C ASN A 406 -15.51 -3.27 -9.25
N ASP A 407 -15.45 -4.15 -10.23
CA ASP A 407 -14.40 -4.18 -11.26
C ASP A 407 -14.44 -3.01 -12.28
N ARG A 408 -15.26 -1.99 -12.08
CA ARG A 408 -15.35 -0.84 -12.98
C ARG A 408 -14.33 0.20 -12.62
N ILE A 409 -13.77 0.84 -13.64
CA ILE A 409 -12.81 1.94 -13.48
C ILE A 409 -13.46 3.33 -13.52
N GLY A 410 -14.78 3.42 -13.65
CA GLY A 410 -15.50 4.68 -13.74
C GLY A 410 -16.98 4.54 -13.43
N PRO A 411 -17.70 5.67 -13.26
CA PRO A 411 -19.13 5.65 -12.94
C PRO A 411 -19.93 4.96 -14.05
N SER A 412 -20.86 4.11 -13.64
CA SER A 412 -21.83 3.55 -14.57
C SER A 412 -22.76 4.66 -15.11
N PRO A 413 -23.15 4.64 -16.39
CA PRO A 413 -24.20 5.54 -16.90
C PRO A 413 -25.51 5.44 -16.11
N ARG A 414 -25.72 4.33 -15.38
CA ARG A 414 -26.88 4.12 -14.51
C ARG A 414 -26.59 4.39 -13.03
N TYR A 415 -25.38 4.81 -12.70
CA TYR A 415 -24.99 5.09 -11.33
C TYR A 415 -25.65 6.41 -10.90
N LYS A 416 -26.80 6.29 -10.26
CA LYS A 416 -27.37 7.37 -9.46
C LYS A 416 -26.73 7.25 -8.09
N SER A 417 -25.98 8.27 -7.69
CA SER A 417 -25.48 8.41 -6.32
C SER A 417 -26.61 8.07 -5.35
N ARG A 418 -26.42 7.05 -4.53
CA ARG A 418 -27.32 6.87 -3.39
C ARG A 418 -26.97 7.96 -2.39
N PRO A 419 -27.89 8.84 -2.00
CA PRO A 419 -27.68 9.67 -0.83
C PRO A 419 -27.53 8.74 0.37
N TRP A 420 -26.89 9.26 1.37
CA TRP A 420 -26.65 8.63 2.68
C TRP A 420 -27.93 7.99 3.26
#